data_4750426f0eadcfbb125a9d57055faef3
#
_entry.id   4750426f0eadcfbb125a9d57055faef3
#
_cell.length_a   1.000
_cell.length_b   1.000
_cell.length_c   1.000
_cell.angle_alpha   90.00
_cell.angle_beta   90.00
_cell.angle_gamma   90.00
#
_symmetry.space_group_name_H-M   'P 1'
#
loop_
_entity.id
_entity.type
_entity.pdbx_description
1 polymer ?
#
loop_
_entity_poly.entity_id
_entity_poly.type
_entity_poly.pdbx_seq_one_letter_code
_entity_poly.pdbx_strand_id
1 'polypeptide(L)'
;MRFLTTPWARGRRAAAADRRRASPTVTVAVCTLDRRDQLERTLHALRSLTYTAFEVVVVNGPSTDGTAEMLEGFDHSLRVATCGVAAIGASRNIAVASAAGDLVAFIDDDAIPPPNWLETLLPAFDDPLVGAAGGAVFDVPLGRVDWQLCTCTRLGAGNTDSPGPISRYLGAGADPVAYLAGCNMMIRRSALQQVDGFNPLLTGAYDDVDICCRLNDAGWGIAYVPAAVVRHDRAPNLTRDDQQTIRDPYRILASRAIFAMQSTVAPDETAVVAMLAESLREWTVFADQQLAAGHLTPDEHQRFVEQAEAGARDGLAAGRGPRLVTVIPDPPRHLFRPYR
;
A
#
# COMPACT_ATOMS: atom_id res chain seq x y z
N MET A 1 23.47 12.36 34.57
CA MET A 1 22.96 11.48 33.55
C MET A 1 23.29 12.13 32.18
N ARG A 2 24.35 11.68 31.49
CA ARG A 2 24.78 12.24 30.22
C ARG A 2 24.07 11.45 29.10
N PHE A 3 23.20 12.13 28.37
CA PHE A 3 22.60 11.56 27.16
C PHE A 3 23.68 11.41 26.10
N LEU A 4 23.99 10.18 25.73
CA LEU A 4 24.84 9.86 24.59
C LEU A 4 24.04 10.17 23.29
N THR A 5 24.36 11.31 22.67
CA THR A 5 23.86 11.61 21.32
C THR A 5 24.61 10.75 20.32
N THR A 6 23.92 9.82 19.69
CA THR A 6 24.48 8.96 18.65
C THR A 6 24.96 9.81 17.44
N PRO A 7 26.04 9.42 16.75
CA PRO A 7 26.63 10.14 15.61
C PRO A 7 25.64 10.35 14.43
N TRP A 8 24.60 9.55 14.37
CA TRP A 8 23.54 9.61 13.34
C TRP A 8 22.69 10.88 13.37
N ALA A 9 22.51 11.49 14.55
CA ALA A 9 21.70 12.70 14.69
C ALA A 9 22.39 13.98 14.14
N ARG A 10 23.72 13.99 14.02
CA ARG A 10 24.48 15.16 13.55
C ARG A 10 24.53 15.30 12.02
N GLY A 11 24.54 14.19 11.27
CA GLY A 11 24.60 14.25 9.80
C GLY A 11 23.29 14.71 9.15
N ARG A 12 22.15 14.48 9.80
CA ARG A 12 20.82 14.89 9.28
C ARG A 12 20.48 16.36 9.47
N ARG A 13 21.05 17.05 10.48
CA ARG A 13 20.81 18.49 10.72
C ARG A 13 21.52 19.41 9.73
N ALA A 14 22.64 19.01 9.15
CA ALA A 14 23.40 19.81 8.22
C ALA A 14 22.80 19.84 6.79
N ALA A 15 22.10 18.78 6.38
CA ALA A 15 21.45 18.71 5.06
C ALA A 15 20.10 19.44 4.99
N ALA A 16 19.52 19.82 6.13
CA ALA A 16 18.21 20.46 6.20
C ALA A 16 18.25 22.00 6.13
N ALA A 17 19.44 22.62 6.21
CA ALA A 17 19.54 24.07 6.45
C ALA A 17 19.71 24.95 5.19
N ASP A 18 19.88 24.37 3.98
CA ASP A 18 20.27 25.18 2.80
C ASP A 18 19.47 24.94 1.51
N ARG A 19 18.19 24.63 1.61
CA ARG A 19 17.30 24.71 0.44
C ARG A 19 16.18 25.70 0.75
N ARG A 20 16.22 26.88 0.13
CA ARG A 20 15.01 27.66 -0.15
C ARG A 20 14.06 26.67 -0.82
N ARG A 21 12.98 26.28 -0.11
CA ARG A 21 12.11 25.18 -0.51
C ARG A 21 11.44 25.48 -1.85
N ALA A 22 12.00 24.98 -2.94
CA ALA A 22 11.16 24.66 -4.08
C ALA A 22 10.12 23.64 -3.61
N SER A 23 8.88 23.80 -4.03
CA SER A 23 7.81 22.83 -3.72
C SER A 23 8.28 21.43 -4.11
N PRO A 24 8.12 20.40 -3.25
CA PRO A 24 8.64 19.06 -3.53
C PRO A 24 7.95 18.48 -4.77
N THR A 25 8.70 17.81 -5.63
CA THR A 25 8.11 17.08 -6.75
C THR A 25 7.44 15.80 -6.28
N VAL A 26 6.26 15.52 -6.83
CA VAL A 26 5.47 14.32 -6.48
C VAL A 26 5.33 13.43 -7.71
N THR A 27 5.53 12.13 -7.56
CA THR A 27 5.07 11.13 -8.52
C THR A 27 3.80 10.50 -7.99
N VAL A 28 2.69 10.59 -8.72
CA VAL A 28 1.49 9.80 -8.45
C VAL A 28 1.65 8.46 -9.14
N ALA A 29 1.64 7.39 -8.36
CA ALA A 29 1.82 6.02 -8.81
C ALA A 29 0.47 5.29 -8.81
N VAL A 30 0.07 4.77 -9.97
CA VAL A 30 -1.16 3.99 -10.15
C VAL A 30 -0.76 2.60 -10.66
N CYS A 31 -1.17 1.54 -9.96
CA CYS A 31 -1.01 0.16 -10.42
C CYS A 31 -2.37 -0.36 -10.87
N THR A 32 -2.41 -1.07 -12.01
CA THR A 32 -3.66 -1.57 -12.60
C THR A 32 -3.52 -2.98 -13.12
N LEU A 33 -4.63 -3.73 -13.12
CA LEU A 33 -4.74 -5.06 -13.71
C LEU A 33 -6.21 -5.32 -14.10
N ASP A 34 -6.49 -5.44 -15.41
CA ASP A 34 -7.83 -5.71 -15.97
C ASP A 34 -8.91 -4.73 -15.45
N ARG A 35 -8.61 -3.41 -15.45
CA ARG A 35 -9.49 -2.35 -14.94
C ARG A 35 -9.43 -1.08 -15.80
N ARG A 36 -9.50 -1.26 -17.11
CA ARG A 36 -9.39 -0.19 -18.10
C ARG A 36 -10.26 1.02 -17.77
N ASP A 37 -11.57 0.81 -17.58
CA ASP A 37 -12.54 1.90 -17.41
C ASP A 37 -12.39 2.61 -16.05
N GLN A 38 -12.00 1.89 -15.01
CA GLN A 38 -11.70 2.45 -13.70
C GLN A 38 -10.45 3.33 -13.77
N LEU A 39 -9.37 2.79 -14.35
CA LEU A 39 -8.12 3.52 -14.54
C LEU A 39 -8.35 4.81 -15.35
N GLU A 40 -9.10 4.75 -16.44
CA GLU A 40 -9.41 5.92 -17.27
C GLU A 40 -10.07 7.03 -16.44
N ARG A 41 -11.06 6.68 -15.61
CA ARG A 41 -11.72 7.64 -14.69
C ARG A 41 -10.74 8.23 -13.68
N THR A 42 -9.88 7.42 -13.09
CA THR A 42 -8.86 7.86 -12.14
C THR A 42 -7.87 8.82 -12.81
N LEU A 43 -7.36 8.49 -13.99
CA LEU A 43 -6.44 9.35 -14.75
C LEU A 43 -7.09 10.70 -15.10
N HIS A 44 -8.36 10.71 -15.49
CA HIS A 44 -9.09 11.97 -15.71
C HIS A 44 -9.25 12.80 -14.43
N ALA A 45 -9.52 12.16 -13.30
CA ALA A 45 -9.60 12.85 -12.01
C ALA A 45 -8.25 13.47 -11.60
N LEU A 46 -7.13 12.79 -11.86
CA LEU A 46 -5.79 13.32 -11.60
C LEU A 46 -5.48 14.61 -12.38
N ARG A 47 -6.08 14.84 -13.55
CA ARG A 47 -5.93 16.11 -14.29
C ARG A 47 -6.54 17.31 -13.59
N SER A 48 -7.48 17.08 -12.66
CA SER A 48 -8.11 18.15 -11.88
C SER A 48 -7.36 18.54 -10.61
N LEU A 49 -6.21 17.90 -10.32
CA LEU A 49 -5.39 18.25 -9.16
C LEU A 49 -4.84 19.68 -9.29
N THR A 50 -4.94 20.43 -8.21
CA THR A 50 -4.49 21.84 -8.14
C THR A 50 -2.98 21.97 -7.96
N TYR A 51 -2.34 20.97 -7.36
CA TYR A 51 -0.88 20.91 -7.27
C TYR A 51 -0.28 20.60 -8.64
N THR A 52 0.67 21.44 -9.10
CA THR A 52 1.19 21.37 -10.48
C THR A 52 2.55 20.70 -10.62
N ALA A 53 3.30 20.54 -9.51
CA ALA A 53 4.63 19.92 -9.52
C ALA A 53 4.51 18.39 -9.32
N PHE A 54 3.66 17.72 -10.10
CA PHE A 54 3.54 16.27 -10.07
C PHE A 54 3.58 15.63 -11.46
N GLU A 55 3.99 14.40 -11.52
CA GLU A 55 3.93 13.50 -12.67
C GLU A 55 3.08 12.28 -12.33
N VAL A 56 2.64 11.52 -13.34
CA VAL A 56 1.91 10.26 -13.17
C VAL A 56 2.71 9.10 -13.78
N VAL A 57 2.85 8.03 -13.00
CA VAL A 57 3.40 6.75 -13.45
C VAL A 57 2.32 5.70 -13.30
N VAL A 58 1.95 5.05 -14.39
CA VAL A 58 1.05 3.89 -14.40
C VAL A 58 1.87 2.63 -14.59
N VAL A 59 1.64 1.63 -13.74
CA VAL A 59 2.19 0.29 -13.93
C VAL A 59 1.06 -0.65 -14.31
N ASN A 60 1.06 -1.06 -15.57
CA ASN A 60 0.10 -2.03 -16.08
C ASN A 60 0.59 -3.45 -15.80
N GLY A 61 -0.22 -4.24 -15.09
CA GLY A 61 -0.05 -5.67 -14.91
C GLY A 61 -0.26 -6.45 -16.21
N PRO A 62 -0.37 -7.78 -16.19
CA PRO A 62 -0.67 -8.58 -17.37
C PRO A 62 -2.15 -8.47 -17.76
N SER A 63 -2.61 -7.25 -18.05
CA SER A 63 -4.00 -6.95 -18.42
C SER A 63 -4.35 -7.46 -19.82
N THR A 64 -5.61 -7.89 -19.98
CA THR A 64 -6.16 -8.46 -21.23
C THR A 64 -7.42 -7.72 -21.71
N ASP A 65 -7.85 -6.68 -21.01
CA ASP A 65 -9.11 -5.95 -21.19
C ASP A 65 -9.01 -4.70 -22.09
N GLY A 66 -7.88 -4.52 -22.79
CA GLY A 66 -7.62 -3.32 -23.60
C GLY A 66 -7.01 -2.15 -22.82
N THR A 67 -6.55 -2.39 -21.58
CA THR A 67 -5.86 -1.37 -20.77
C THR A 67 -4.60 -0.84 -21.46
N ALA A 68 -3.80 -1.71 -22.09
CA ALA A 68 -2.57 -1.29 -22.77
C ALA A 68 -2.87 -0.34 -23.93
N GLU A 69 -3.84 -0.67 -24.78
CA GLU A 69 -4.29 0.13 -25.93
C GLU A 69 -4.87 1.47 -25.47
N MET A 70 -5.63 1.49 -24.37
CA MET A 70 -6.15 2.73 -23.79
C MET A 70 -5.01 3.65 -23.33
N LEU A 71 -3.99 3.10 -22.68
CA LEU A 71 -2.83 3.86 -22.22
C LEU A 71 -1.99 4.44 -23.35
N GLU A 72 -1.90 3.79 -24.51
CA GLU A 72 -1.26 4.33 -25.72
C GLU A 72 -1.97 5.59 -26.23
N GLY A 73 -3.27 5.72 -25.99
CA GLY A 73 -4.08 6.88 -26.35
C GLY A 73 -3.88 8.10 -25.43
N PHE A 74 -3.26 7.92 -24.27
CA PHE A 74 -2.87 9.03 -23.40
C PHE A 74 -1.61 9.70 -23.94
N ASP A 75 -1.56 11.03 -23.81
CA ASP A 75 -0.43 11.83 -24.30
C ASP A 75 0.89 11.51 -23.55
N HIS A 76 1.98 12.10 -24.01
CA HIS A 76 3.32 11.91 -23.43
C HIS A 76 3.48 12.46 -22.00
N SER A 77 2.43 12.99 -21.37
CA SER A 77 2.46 13.42 -19.97
C SER A 77 2.43 12.23 -19.00
N LEU A 78 1.95 11.07 -19.47
CA LEU A 78 1.87 9.84 -18.70
C LEU A 78 3.12 8.97 -18.93
N ARG A 79 3.69 8.46 -17.85
CA ARG A 79 4.72 7.41 -17.94
C ARG A 79 4.09 6.06 -17.67
N VAL A 80 4.23 5.14 -18.62
CA VAL A 80 3.72 3.77 -18.50
C VAL A 80 4.90 2.81 -18.32
N ALA A 81 4.77 1.90 -17.36
CA ALA A 81 5.64 0.76 -17.15
C ALA A 81 4.78 -0.52 -17.09
N THR A 82 5.39 -1.68 -17.24
CA THR A 82 4.69 -2.96 -17.20
C THR A 82 5.23 -3.85 -16.09
N CYS A 83 4.32 -4.61 -15.45
CA CYS A 83 4.66 -5.67 -14.52
C CYS A 83 4.19 -7.01 -15.10
N GLY A 84 5.10 -7.96 -15.33
CA GLY A 84 4.77 -9.25 -15.93
C GLY A 84 4.05 -10.23 -14.99
N VAL A 85 3.77 -9.83 -13.75
CA VAL A 85 3.13 -10.67 -12.73
C VAL A 85 2.01 -9.91 -12.02
N ALA A 86 0.96 -10.63 -11.62
CA ALA A 86 -0.16 -10.08 -10.88
C ALA A 86 0.18 -9.95 -9.37
N ALA A 87 1.07 -8.99 -9.03
CA ALA A 87 1.58 -8.78 -7.69
C ALA A 87 1.71 -7.27 -7.39
N ILE A 88 0.89 -6.77 -6.48
CA ILE A 88 0.81 -5.33 -6.16
C ILE A 88 2.14 -4.78 -5.64
N GLY A 89 2.83 -5.49 -4.74
CA GLY A 89 4.13 -5.07 -4.22
C GLY A 89 5.20 -4.95 -5.31
N ALA A 90 5.22 -5.87 -6.29
CA ALA A 90 6.12 -5.79 -7.44
C ALA A 90 5.77 -4.59 -8.34
N SER A 91 4.48 -4.37 -8.64
CA SER A 91 4.02 -3.23 -9.43
C SER A 91 4.37 -1.90 -8.76
N ARG A 92 4.16 -1.77 -7.44
CA ARG A 92 4.55 -0.56 -6.69
C ARG A 92 6.06 -0.31 -6.72
N ASN A 93 6.88 -1.35 -6.64
CA ASN A 93 8.33 -1.22 -6.77
C ASN A 93 8.74 -0.71 -8.16
N ILE A 94 8.12 -1.21 -9.22
CA ILE A 94 8.33 -0.72 -10.59
C ILE A 94 7.91 0.75 -10.71
N ALA A 95 6.77 1.14 -10.11
CA ALA A 95 6.34 2.52 -10.06
C ALA A 95 7.36 3.41 -9.37
N VAL A 96 7.88 3.00 -8.19
CA VAL A 96 8.91 3.74 -7.46
C VAL A 96 10.21 3.83 -8.25
N ALA A 97 10.64 2.76 -8.91
CA ALA A 97 11.84 2.77 -9.75
C ALA A 97 11.70 3.75 -10.93
N SER A 98 10.49 3.85 -11.50
CA SER A 98 10.17 4.76 -12.60
C SER A 98 9.92 6.20 -12.17
N ALA A 99 9.63 6.44 -10.90
CA ALA A 99 9.29 7.75 -10.35
C ALA A 99 10.49 8.71 -10.39
N ALA A 100 10.26 9.99 -10.72
CA ALA A 100 11.28 11.04 -10.68
C ALA A 100 11.05 12.05 -9.54
N GLY A 101 9.91 11.97 -8.84
CA GLY A 101 9.55 12.85 -7.73
C GLY A 101 10.33 12.58 -6.43
N ASP A 102 10.37 13.59 -5.57
CA ASP A 102 10.93 13.50 -4.20
C ASP A 102 10.01 12.70 -3.27
N LEU A 103 8.71 12.72 -3.56
CA LEU A 103 7.65 11.99 -2.89
C LEU A 103 6.94 11.09 -3.90
N VAL A 104 6.46 9.94 -3.46
CA VAL A 104 5.64 9.03 -4.27
C VAL A 104 4.28 8.88 -3.59
N ALA A 105 3.22 9.31 -4.26
CA ALA A 105 1.84 9.20 -3.82
C ALA A 105 1.18 8.01 -4.52
N PHE A 106 0.71 7.03 -3.76
CA PHE A 106 0.01 5.85 -4.26
C PHE A 106 -1.50 6.09 -4.21
N ILE A 107 -2.16 5.76 -5.30
CA ILE A 107 -3.61 5.76 -5.45
C ILE A 107 -4.00 4.55 -6.31
N ASP A 108 -5.11 3.90 -5.98
CA ASP A 108 -5.58 2.75 -6.77
C ASP A 108 -6.31 3.21 -8.04
N ASP A 109 -6.38 2.35 -9.02
CA ASP A 109 -6.99 2.60 -10.33
C ASP A 109 -8.52 2.78 -10.28
N ASP A 110 -9.15 2.48 -9.14
CA ASP A 110 -10.57 2.65 -8.82
C ASP A 110 -10.82 3.70 -7.72
N ALA A 111 -9.86 4.62 -7.53
CA ALA A 111 -9.92 5.64 -6.50
C ALA A 111 -9.87 7.06 -7.08
N ILE A 112 -10.72 7.94 -6.60
CA ILE A 112 -10.86 9.32 -7.07
C ILE A 112 -10.43 10.30 -5.97
N PRO A 113 -9.31 11.02 -6.15
CA PRO A 113 -8.85 12.02 -5.21
C PRO A 113 -9.62 13.34 -5.39
N PRO A 114 -9.77 14.17 -4.33
CA PRO A 114 -10.22 15.55 -4.48
C PRO A 114 -9.14 16.42 -5.14
N PRO A 115 -9.50 17.55 -5.79
CA PRO A 115 -8.54 18.41 -6.48
C PRO A 115 -7.35 18.87 -5.62
N ASN A 116 -7.54 19.07 -4.32
CA ASN A 116 -6.51 19.51 -3.38
C ASN A 116 -5.80 18.36 -2.64
N TRP A 117 -5.91 17.13 -3.10
CA TRP A 117 -5.39 15.92 -2.42
C TRP A 117 -3.91 16.04 -2.06
N LEU A 118 -3.04 16.31 -3.06
CA LEU A 118 -1.60 16.43 -2.84
C LEU A 118 -1.27 17.61 -1.92
N GLU A 119 -1.90 18.76 -2.14
CA GLU A 119 -1.68 19.96 -1.30
C GLU A 119 -2.08 19.73 0.17
N THR A 120 -3.10 18.89 0.40
CA THR A 120 -3.54 18.54 1.75
C THR A 120 -2.54 17.60 2.45
N LEU A 121 -1.87 16.71 1.72
CA LEU A 121 -0.88 15.77 2.28
C LEU A 121 0.50 16.40 2.49
N LEU A 122 0.92 17.32 1.61
CA LEU A 122 2.27 17.88 1.57
C LEU A 122 2.74 18.51 2.89
N PRO A 123 1.92 19.27 3.65
CA PRO A 123 2.34 19.87 4.91
C PRO A 123 2.83 18.85 5.97
N ALA A 124 2.38 17.60 5.91
CA ALA A 124 2.88 16.57 6.81
C ALA A 124 4.39 16.32 6.64
N PHE A 125 4.91 16.55 5.45
CA PHE A 125 6.32 16.36 5.12
C PHE A 125 7.20 17.57 5.48
N ASP A 126 6.65 18.61 6.09
CA ASP A 126 7.46 19.69 6.69
C ASP A 126 8.25 19.19 7.89
N ASP A 127 7.74 18.17 8.58
CA ASP A 127 8.49 17.42 9.57
C ASP A 127 9.44 16.44 8.84
N PRO A 128 10.77 16.61 8.97
CA PRO A 128 11.75 15.76 8.32
C PRO A 128 11.72 14.29 8.81
N LEU A 129 11.07 14.01 9.93
CA LEU A 129 10.93 12.67 10.49
C LEU A 129 9.71 11.92 9.91
N VAL A 130 8.79 12.62 9.25
CA VAL A 130 7.65 11.97 8.59
C VAL A 130 8.12 11.30 7.30
N GLY A 131 8.06 9.97 7.26
CA GLY A 131 8.38 9.14 6.11
C GLY A 131 7.20 8.89 5.19
N ALA A 132 5.98 8.79 5.79
CA ALA A 132 4.74 8.58 5.05
C ALA A 132 3.60 9.41 5.62
N ALA A 133 2.67 9.82 4.74
CA ALA A 133 1.44 10.49 5.10
C ALA A 133 0.28 9.96 4.26
N GLY A 134 -0.91 9.87 4.83
CA GLY A 134 -2.12 9.45 4.13
C GLY A 134 -3.36 9.93 4.86
N GLY A 135 -4.51 9.76 4.25
CA GLY A 135 -5.76 10.27 4.78
C GLY A 135 -6.87 9.22 4.85
N ALA A 136 -8.09 9.70 5.08
CA ALA A 136 -9.26 8.85 5.14
C ALA A 136 -9.65 8.32 3.76
N VAL A 137 -10.29 7.16 3.72
CA VAL A 137 -10.85 6.56 2.52
C VAL A 137 -12.35 6.44 2.68
N PHE A 138 -13.09 7.10 1.80
CA PHE A 138 -14.53 6.96 1.68
C PHE A 138 -14.83 5.80 0.73
N ASP A 139 -15.41 4.75 1.26
CA ASP A 139 -15.85 3.59 0.50
C ASP A 139 -17.17 3.90 -0.20
N VAL A 140 -17.16 3.90 -1.53
CA VAL A 140 -18.35 4.26 -2.32
C VAL A 140 -19.42 3.17 -2.23
N PRO A 141 -19.14 1.88 -2.39
CA PRO A 141 -20.11 0.81 -2.17
C PRO A 141 -20.75 0.82 -0.77
N LEU A 142 -19.99 1.09 0.28
CA LEU A 142 -20.51 1.13 1.65
C LEU A 142 -21.17 2.49 2.00
N GLY A 143 -20.93 3.55 1.21
CA GLY A 143 -21.47 4.88 1.45
C GLY A 143 -20.95 5.56 2.74
N ARG A 144 -19.77 5.17 3.23
CA ARG A 144 -19.17 5.67 4.48
C ARG A 144 -17.65 5.72 4.40
N VAL A 145 -17.04 6.45 5.35
CA VAL A 145 -15.60 6.33 5.58
C VAL A 145 -15.31 4.95 6.19
N ASP A 146 -14.48 4.16 5.52
CA ASP A 146 -14.15 2.79 5.91
C ASP A 146 -12.73 2.70 6.51
N TRP A 147 -11.78 3.46 5.98
CA TRP A 147 -10.44 3.58 6.57
C TRP A 147 -10.22 5.00 7.08
N GLN A 148 -9.86 5.10 8.34
CA GLN A 148 -9.45 6.35 8.98
C GLN A 148 -8.04 6.22 9.51
N LEU A 149 -7.90 6.14 10.83
CA LEU A 149 -6.67 5.84 11.50
C LEU A 149 -6.55 4.32 11.65
N CYS A 150 -5.68 3.73 10.85
CA CYS A 150 -5.52 2.29 10.83
C CYS A 150 -4.37 1.85 11.75
N THR A 151 -4.58 0.75 12.45
CA THR A 151 -3.52 0.05 13.19
C THR A 151 -3.55 -1.43 12.89
N CYS A 152 -2.41 -2.09 12.98
CA CYS A 152 -2.29 -3.52 12.77
C CYS A 152 -1.25 -4.11 13.73
N THR A 153 -1.56 -5.25 14.31
CA THR A 153 -0.57 -6.04 15.07
C THR A 153 0.40 -6.71 14.12
N ARG A 154 1.56 -7.10 14.63
CA ARG A 154 2.55 -7.84 13.81
C ARG A 154 2.10 -9.26 13.46
N LEU A 155 1.01 -9.73 14.04
CA LEU A 155 0.30 -10.95 13.61
C LEU A 155 -0.81 -10.69 12.58
N GLY A 156 -0.94 -9.45 12.09
CA GLY A 156 -1.90 -9.12 11.05
C GLY A 156 -3.34 -8.93 11.55
N ALA A 157 -3.56 -8.64 12.83
CA ALA A 157 -4.87 -8.20 13.31
C ALA A 157 -5.01 -6.69 13.11
N GLY A 158 -5.81 -6.30 12.11
CA GLY A 158 -6.04 -4.91 11.73
C GLY A 158 -7.20 -4.25 12.48
N ASN A 159 -7.10 -2.93 12.66
CA ASN A 159 -8.20 -2.06 13.06
C ASN A 159 -8.19 -0.82 12.16
N THR A 160 -9.27 -0.62 11.41
CA THR A 160 -9.43 0.47 10.44
C THR A 160 -10.12 1.70 11.03
N ASP A 161 -10.56 1.63 12.27
CA ASP A 161 -11.32 2.67 12.97
C ASP A 161 -10.77 2.92 14.37
N SER A 162 -9.48 3.22 14.49
CA SER A 162 -8.87 3.53 15.78
C SER A 162 -9.13 4.98 16.16
N PRO A 163 -9.92 5.26 17.20
CA PRO A 163 -10.11 6.61 17.71
C PRO A 163 -8.87 7.03 18.51
N GLY A 164 -8.14 8.01 18.05
CA GLY A 164 -7.06 8.57 18.85
C GLY A 164 -6.06 9.39 18.04
N PRO A 165 -5.28 10.27 18.71
CA PRO A 165 -4.18 10.93 18.05
C PRO A 165 -3.15 9.89 17.64
N ILE A 166 -2.83 9.81 16.36
CA ILE A 166 -1.72 9.01 15.91
C ILE A 166 -0.44 9.60 16.48
N SER A 167 0.31 8.80 17.19
CA SER A 167 1.72 9.09 17.38
C SER A 167 2.38 9.04 16.01
N ARG A 168 2.98 10.14 15.58
CA ARG A 168 3.75 10.21 14.32
C ARG A 168 4.90 9.20 14.27
N TYR A 169 5.29 8.70 15.42
CA TYR A 169 6.37 7.73 15.59
C TYR A 169 6.10 6.86 16.82
N LEU A 170 5.96 5.57 16.58
CA LEU A 170 5.67 4.60 17.64
C LEU A 170 6.94 3.93 18.20
N GLY A 171 8.07 4.07 17.53
CA GLY A 171 9.31 3.38 17.86
C GLY A 171 9.47 2.04 17.15
N ALA A 172 10.73 1.65 16.92
CA ALA A 172 11.05 0.37 16.32
C ALA A 172 10.51 -0.78 17.18
N GLY A 173 9.90 -1.76 16.54
CA GLY A 173 9.30 -2.91 17.20
C GLY A 173 7.94 -2.65 17.85
N ALA A 174 7.32 -1.46 17.65
CA ALA A 174 5.97 -1.20 18.16
C ALA A 174 4.96 -2.25 17.68
N ASP A 175 4.01 -2.59 18.53
CA ASP A 175 2.90 -3.50 18.25
C ASP A 175 1.69 -3.09 19.10
N PRO A 176 0.56 -2.67 18.51
CA PRO A 176 0.31 -2.52 17.07
C PRO A 176 1.08 -1.34 16.45
N VAL A 177 1.23 -1.36 15.12
CA VAL A 177 1.77 -0.26 14.31
C VAL A 177 0.65 0.52 13.64
N ALA A 178 0.84 1.82 13.43
CA ALA A 178 -0.03 2.61 12.56
C ALA A 178 0.31 2.33 11.10
N TYR A 179 -0.72 2.24 10.23
CA TYR A 179 -0.54 2.13 8.80
C TYR A 179 -1.54 2.99 8.02
N LEU A 180 -1.27 3.20 6.76
CA LEU A 180 -2.05 4.00 5.82
C LEU A 180 -2.64 3.08 4.75
N ALA A 181 -3.87 3.35 4.33
CA ALA A 181 -4.47 2.61 3.21
C ALA A 181 -3.68 2.83 1.92
N GLY A 182 -3.34 1.74 1.21
CA GLY A 182 -2.51 1.76 0.01
C GLY A 182 -3.07 2.61 -1.14
N CYS A 183 -4.38 2.88 -1.15
CA CYS A 183 -5.05 3.75 -2.12
C CYS A 183 -5.02 5.24 -1.74
N ASN A 184 -4.46 5.60 -0.58
CA ASN A 184 -4.36 6.99 -0.11
C ASN A 184 -3.09 7.19 0.73
N MET A 185 -1.92 6.98 0.14
CA MET A 185 -0.65 6.98 0.84
C MET A 185 0.43 7.70 0.02
N MET A 186 1.14 8.66 0.64
CA MET A 186 2.30 9.33 0.08
C MET A 186 3.53 9.01 0.92
N ILE A 187 4.64 8.63 0.29
CA ILE A 187 5.88 8.22 0.98
C ILE A 187 7.07 9.00 0.42
N ARG A 188 8.00 9.39 1.30
CA ARG A 188 9.30 9.91 0.86
C ARG A 188 10.06 8.84 0.09
N ARG A 189 10.59 9.23 -1.08
CA ARG A 189 11.44 8.33 -1.85
C ARG A 189 12.64 7.85 -1.04
N SER A 190 13.29 8.73 -0.29
CA SER A 190 14.42 8.35 0.59
C SER A 190 14.04 7.35 1.68
N ALA A 191 12.81 7.39 2.15
CA ALA A 191 12.29 6.41 3.11
C ALA A 191 12.05 5.06 2.43
N LEU A 192 11.47 5.05 1.22
CA LEU A 192 11.34 3.83 0.40
C LEU A 192 12.70 3.20 0.08
N GLN A 193 13.71 4.01 -0.25
CA GLN A 193 15.07 3.52 -0.48
C GLN A 193 15.69 2.89 0.78
N GLN A 194 15.46 3.49 1.95
CA GLN A 194 16.00 2.98 3.22
C GLN A 194 15.42 1.63 3.63
N VAL A 195 14.17 1.34 3.22
CA VAL A 195 13.48 0.10 3.58
C VAL A 195 13.34 -0.88 2.41
N ASP A 196 14.08 -0.65 1.31
CA ASP A 196 14.14 -1.53 0.14
C ASP A 196 12.79 -1.75 -0.57
N GLY A 197 11.93 -0.72 -0.58
CA GLY A 197 10.65 -0.76 -1.26
C GLY A 197 9.61 -1.69 -0.64
N PHE A 198 8.64 -2.11 -1.43
CA PHE A 198 7.57 -3.02 -1.01
C PHE A 198 8.04 -4.48 -1.05
N ASN A 199 7.45 -5.34 -0.20
CA ASN A 199 7.69 -6.78 -0.25
C ASN A 199 6.92 -7.40 -1.43
N PRO A 200 7.58 -7.91 -2.48
CA PRO A 200 6.90 -8.43 -3.67
C PRO A 200 6.17 -9.78 -3.43
N LEU A 201 6.39 -10.42 -2.29
CA LEU A 201 5.70 -11.65 -1.91
C LEU A 201 4.27 -11.37 -1.40
N LEU A 202 3.95 -10.12 -1.04
CA LEU A 202 2.61 -9.74 -0.58
C LEU A 202 1.73 -9.41 -1.79
N THR A 203 0.92 -10.38 -2.20
CA THR A 203 0.16 -10.31 -3.46
C THR A 203 -1.34 -10.07 -3.28
N GLY A 204 -1.87 -10.23 -2.07
CA GLY A 204 -3.31 -10.14 -1.80
C GLY A 204 -3.71 -9.12 -0.75
N ALA A 205 -2.82 -8.81 0.20
CA ALA A 205 -3.04 -7.87 1.29
C ALA A 205 -1.72 -7.59 2.02
N TYR A 206 -1.73 -6.70 3.02
CA TYR A 206 -0.64 -6.39 3.96
C TYR A 206 0.58 -5.69 3.36
N ASP A 207 0.61 -5.36 2.09
CA ASP A 207 1.73 -4.63 1.48
C ASP A 207 1.83 -3.18 1.99
N ASP A 208 0.70 -2.54 2.27
CA ASP A 208 0.60 -1.22 2.90
C ASP A 208 0.92 -1.26 4.40
N VAL A 209 0.50 -2.32 5.11
CA VAL A 209 0.85 -2.55 6.50
C VAL A 209 2.35 -2.82 6.63
N ASP A 210 2.91 -3.70 5.80
CA ASP A 210 4.32 -4.09 5.81
C ASP A 210 5.25 -2.90 5.57
N ILE A 211 4.94 -2.07 4.57
CA ILE A 211 5.76 -0.89 4.29
C ILE A 211 5.74 0.10 5.44
N CYS A 212 4.56 0.38 6.04
CA CYS A 212 4.43 1.26 7.20
C CYS A 212 5.17 0.70 8.43
N CYS A 213 5.08 -0.61 8.66
CA CYS A 213 5.80 -1.31 9.72
C CYS A 213 7.32 -1.09 9.60
N ARG A 214 7.87 -1.32 8.39
CA ARG A 214 9.30 -1.16 8.13
C ARG A 214 9.77 0.29 8.17
N LEU A 215 8.95 1.22 7.71
CA LEU A 215 9.22 2.65 7.86
C LEU A 215 9.31 3.05 9.33
N ASN A 216 8.36 2.58 10.16
CA ASN A 216 8.39 2.84 11.60
C ASN A 216 9.64 2.23 12.26
N ASP A 217 10.00 0.98 11.94
CA ASP A 217 11.20 0.31 12.44
C ASP A 217 12.50 1.02 12.00
N ALA A 218 12.50 1.64 10.84
CA ALA A 218 13.61 2.45 10.32
C ALA A 218 13.68 3.87 10.94
N GLY A 219 12.76 4.23 11.83
CA GLY A 219 12.72 5.51 12.53
C GLY A 219 11.95 6.61 11.79
N TRP A 220 11.10 6.25 10.82
CA TRP A 220 10.20 7.19 10.18
C TRP A 220 8.86 7.29 10.88
N GLY A 221 8.32 8.50 10.94
CA GLY A 221 6.97 8.76 11.41
C GLY A 221 5.94 8.50 10.30
N ILE A 222 4.76 8.02 10.70
CA ILE A 222 3.57 7.87 9.86
C ILE A 222 2.58 8.95 10.25
N ALA A 223 2.15 9.79 9.31
CA ALA A 223 1.22 10.89 9.56
C ALA A 223 -0.15 10.59 8.95
N TYR A 224 -1.20 10.67 9.76
CA TYR A 224 -2.56 10.64 9.28
C TYR A 224 -3.09 12.07 9.09
N VAL A 225 -3.65 12.35 7.92
CA VAL A 225 -4.19 13.64 7.50
C VAL A 225 -5.68 13.47 7.17
N PRO A 226 -6.58 13.59 8.15
CA PRO A 226 -8.00 13.24 7.97
C PRO A 226 -8.70 14.05 6.88
N ALA A 227 -8.20 15.24 6.55
CA ALA A 227 -8.75 16.08 5.49
C ALA A 227 -8.42 15.59 4.05
N ALA A 228 -7.42 14.72 3.89
CA ALA A 228 -7.06 14.14 2.59
C ALA A 228 -7.93 12.90 2.31
N VAL A 229 -9.20 13.12 1.97
CA VAL A 229 -10.17 12.04 1.75
C VAL A 229 -10.15 11.61 0.29
N VAL A 230 -9.88 10.32 0.03
CA VAL A 230 -10.01 9.70 -1.30
C VAL A 230 -11.30 8.90 -1.36
N ARG A 231 -12.02 8.96 -2.48
CA ARG A 231 -13.21 8.12 -2.74
C ARG A 231 -12.77 6.86 -3.46
N HIS A 232 -13.08 5.69 -2.90
CA HIS A 232 -12.65 4.39 -3.40
C HIS A 232 -13.87 3.58 -3.86
N ASP A 233 -13.96 3.27 -5.13
CA ASP A 233 -15.09 2.59 -5.77
C ASP A 233 -14.98 1.05 -5.69
N ARG A 234 -13.97 0.54 -5.01
CA ARG A 234 -13.66 -0.88 -4.77
C ARG A 234 -14.14 -1.83 -5.86
N ALA A 235 -13.57 -1.73 -7.04
CA ALA A 235 -13.87 -2.63 -8.14
C ALA A 235 -13.48 -4.09 -7.79
N PRO A 236 -14.07 -5.11 -8.47
CA PRO A 236 -13.65 -6.49 -8.38
C PRO A 236 -12.14 -6.64 -8.60
N ASN A 237 -11.54 -7.63 -7.96
CA ASN A 237 -10.12 -7.91 -8.10
C ASN A 237 -9.85 -9.43 -8.00
N LEU A 238 -8.58 -9.81 -7.93
CA LEU A 238 -8.19 -11.22 -7.83
C LEU A 238 -8.69 -11.95 -6.56
N THR A 239 -9.12 -11.20 -5.55
CA THR A 239 -9.56 -11.80 -4.26
C THR A 239 -11.06 -11.68 -4.03
N ARG A 240 -11.77 -10.76 -4.70
CA ARG A 240 -13.20 -10.49 -4.49
C ARG A 240 -13.93 -10.19 -5.79
N ASP A 241 -15.20 -10.52 -5.82
CA ASP A 241 -16.11 -10.24 -6.93
C ASP A 241 -16.75 -8.83 -6.85
N ASP A 242 -17.66 -8.55 -7.78
CA ASP A 242 -18.42 -7.29 -7.87
C ASP A 242 -19.38 -7.04 -6.69
N GLN A 243 -19.74 -8.10 -5.96
CA GLN A 243 -20.53 -8.02 -4.72
C GLN A 243 -19.64 -7.87 -3.47
N GLN A 244 -18.35 -7.67 -3.64
CA GLN A 244 -17.33 -7.59 -2.59
C GLN A 244 -17.19 -8.89 -1.77
N THR A 245 -17.73 -10.02 -2.28
CA THR A 245 -17.55 -11.32 -1.66
C THR A 245 -16.14 -11.83 -1.95
N ILE A 246 -15.44 -12.28 -0.91
CA ILE A 246 -14.12 -12.90 -1.07
C ILE A 246 -14.27 -14.23 -1.80
N ARG A 247 -13.51 -14.40 -2.89
CA ARG A 247 -13.49 -15.60 -3.75
C ARG A 247 -12.16 -16.33 -3.73
N ASP A 248 -11.06 -15.62 -3.45
CA ASP A 248 -9.73 -16.22 -3.34
C ASP A 248 -9.11 -15.88 -1.96
N PRO A 249 -9.30 -16.75 -0.95
CA PRO A 249 -8.70 -16.61 0.36
C PRO A 249 -7.21 -16.96 0.38
N TYR A 250 -6.70 -17.69 -0.63
CA TYR A 250 -5.30 -18.11 -0.72
C TYR A 250 -4.35 -16.90 -0.61
N ARG A 251 -4.55 -15.89 -1.47
CA ARG A 251 -3.69 -14.70 -1.51
C ARG A 251 -3.69 -13.92 -0.20
N ILE A 252 -4.84 -13.83 0.46
CA ILE A 252 -5.00 -13.09 1.72
C ILE A 252 -4.26 -13.82 2.85
N LEU A 253 -4.48 -15.12 3.00
CA LEU A 253 -3.85 -15.91 4.07
C LEU A 253 -2.34 -16.10 3.83
N ALA A 254 -1.92 -16.30 2.57
CA ALA A 254 -0.51 -16.35 2.24
C ALA A 254 0.20 -15.02 2.60
N SER A 255 -0.40 -13.88 2.22
CA SER A 255 0.15 -12.57 2.57
C SER A 255 0.18 -12.34 4.08
N ARG A 256 -0.87 -12.74 4.82
CA ARG A 256 -0.89 -12.63 6.29
C ARG A 256 0.22 -13.44 6.94
N ALA A 257 0.41 -14.69 6.50
CA ALA A 257 1.47 -15.56 7.01
C ALA A 257 2.87 -14.99 6.73
N ILE A 258 3.13 -14.53 5.49
CA ILE A 258 4.39 -13.90 5.10
C ILE A 258 4.64 -12.66 5.95
N PHE A 259 3.65 -11.77 6.07
CA PHE A 259 3.75 -10.57 6.88
C PHE A 259 4.09 -10.90 8.34
N ALA A 260 3.34 -11.78 8.99
CA ALA A 260 3.55 -12.14 10.38
C ALA A 260 4.95 -12.76 10.63
N MET A 261 5.46 -13.57 9.69
CA MET A 261 6.80 -14.16 9.76
C MET A 261 7.92 -13.13 9.51
N GLN A 262 7.66 -12.08 8.73
CA GLN A 262 8.69 -11.12 8.30
C GLN A 262 8.57 -9.72 8.93
N SER A 263 7.53 -9.48 9.71
CA SER A 263 7.29 -8.17 10.36
C SER A 263 8.19 -7.91 11.58
N THR A 264 8.89 -8.93 12.08
CA THR A 264 9.84 -8.84 13.20
C THR A 264 11.16 -9.55 12.85
N VAL A 265 12.25 -9.19 13.55
CA VAL A 265 13.56 -9.83 13.37
C VAL A 265 13.56 -11.27 13.90
N ALA A 266 12.76 -11.55 14.94
CA ALA A 266 12.65 -12.86 15.55
C ALA A 266 11.16 -13.19 15.77
N PRO A 267 10.46 -13.68 14.73
CA PRO A 267 9.05 -13.99 14.84
C PRO A 267 8.82 -15.19 15.77
N ASP A 268 7.78 -15.11 16.60
CA ASP A 268 7.29 -16.29 17.32
C ASP A 268 6.45 -17.15 16.35
N GLU A 269 7.09 -18.12 15.75
CA GLU A 269 6.44 -19.03 14.81
C GLU A 269 5.27 -19.78 15.45
N THR A 270 5.33 -20.10 16.74
CA THR A 270 4.21 -20.75 17.44
C THR A 270 2.99 -19.84 17.47
N ALA A 271 3.19 -18.54 17.76
CA ALA A 271 2.11 -17.57 17.72
C ALA A 271 1.58 -17.37 16.28
N VAL A 272 2.44 -17.38 15.27
CA VAL A 272 2.01 -17.29 13.86
C VAL A 272 1.17 -18.51 13.46
N VAL A 273 1.59 -19.73 13.82
CA VAL A 273 0.83 -20.95 13.53
C VAL A 273 -0.52 -20.95 14.25
N ALA A 274 -0.57 -20.53 15.52
CA ALA A 274 -1.81 -20.41 16.27
C ALA A 274 -2.77 -19.38 15.63
N MET A 275 -2.25 -18.23 15.20
CA MET A 275 -3.02 -17.22 14.47
C MET A 275 -3.56 -17.75 13.14
N LEU A 276 -2.76 -18.48 12.36
CA LEU A 276 -3.22 -19.09 11.11
C LEU A 276 -4.30 -20.13 11.33
N ALA A 277 -4.18 -20.95 12.38
CA ALA A 277 -5.21 -21.93 12.74
C ALA A 277 -6.54 -21.23 13.12
N GLU A 278 -6.50 -20.10 13.82
CA GLU A 278 -7.71 -19.30 14.09
C GLU A 278 -8.28 -18.71 12.80
N SER A 279 -7.43 -18.12 11.96
CA SER A 279 -7.86 -17.59 10.67
C SER A 279 -8.53 -18.61 9.79
N LEU A 280 -8.01 -19.84 9.76
CA LEU A 280 -8.63 -20.93 9.00
C LEU A 280 -10.02 -21.28 9.53
N ARG A 281 -10.21 -21.29 10.87
CA ARG A 281 -11.54 -21.48 11.46
C ARG A 281 -12.51 -20.37 11.05
N GLU A 282 -12.08 -19.10 11.16
CA GLU A 282 -12.89 -17.94 10.77
C GLU A 282 -13.29 -17.99 9.29
N TRP A 283 -12.35 -18.34 8.40
CA TRP A 283 -12.60 -18.45 6.97
C TRP A 283 -13.49 -19.63 6.61
N THR A 284 -13.39 -20.76 7.33
CA THR A 284 -14.31 -21.88 7.17
C THR A 284 -15.73 -21.50 7.58
N VAL A 285 -15.90 -20.85 8.74
CA VAL A 285 -17.21 -20.33 9.17
C VAL A 285 -17.79 -19.34 8.16
N PHE A 286 -16.95 -18.45 7.61
CA PHE A 286 -17.37 -17.53 6.55
C PHE A 286 -17.87 -18.31 5.31
N ALA A 287 -17.12 -19.31 4.84
CA ALA A 287 -17.51 -20.13 3.70
C ALA A 287 -18.83 -20.89 3.96
N ASP A 288 -19.01 -21.45 5.16
CA ASP A 288 -20.25 -22.11 5.58
C ASP A 288 -21.46 -21.16 5.52
N GLN A 289 -21.27 -19.92 5.97
CA GLN A 289 -22.32 -18.89 5.90
C GLN A 289 -22.63 -18.51 4.44
N GLN A 290 -21.62 -18.39 3.57
CA GLN A 290 -21.84 -18.10 2.15
C GLN A 290 -22.55 -19.27 1.43
N LEU A 291 -22.23 -20.50 1.77
CA LEU A 291 -22.92 -21.69 1.27
C LEU A 291 -24.37 -21.70 1.73
N ALA A 292 -24.63 -21.49 3.01
CA ALA A 292 -25.98 -21.43 3.57
C ALA A 292 -26.85 -20.32 2.98
N ALA A 293 -26.22 -19.18 2.61
CA ALA A 293 -26.88 -18.05 1.95
C ALA A 293 -27.09 -18.27 0.43
N GLY A 294 -26.55 -19.35 -0.15
CA GLY A 294 -26.61 -19.63 -1.59
C GLY A 294 -25.66 -18.77 -2.44
N HIS A 295 -24.67 -18.11 -1.82
CA HIS A 295 -23.65 -17.34 -2.50
C HIS A 295 -22.49 -18.20 -2.98
N LEU A 296 -22.31 -19.40 -2.43
CA LEU A 296 -21.38 -20.43 -2.88
C LEU A 296 -22.14 -21.72 -3.16
N THR A 297 -21.74 -22.43 -4.20
CA THR A 297 -22.10 -23.83 -4.41
C THR A 297 -21.25 -24.73 -3.51
N PRO A 298 -21.64 -26.03 -3.28
CA PRO A 298 -20.81 -26.95 -2.52
C PRO A 298 -19.38 -27.11 -3.05
N ASP A 299 -19.21 -27.13 -4.37
CA ASP A 299 -17.89 -27.24 -5.00
C ASP A 299 -17.04 -25.98 -4.82
N GLU A 300 -17.67 -24.79 -4.84
CA GLU A 300 -17.00 -23.52 -4.55
C GLU A 300 -16.60 -23.40 -3.09
N HIS A 301 -17.47 -23.84 -2.17
CA HIS A 301 -17.17 -23.91 -0.74
C HIS A 301 -15.95 -24.81 -0.48
N GLN A 302 -15.91 -26.01 -1.04
CA GLN A 302 -14.79 -26.92 -0.88
C GLN A 302 -13.50 -26.30 -1.41
N ARG A 303 -13.52 -25.73 -2.63
CA ARG A 303 -12.35 -25.02 -3.20
C ARG A 303 -11.90 -23.85 -2.34
N PHE A 304 -12.83 -23.10 -1.78
CA PHE A 304 -12.51 -21.97 -0.91
C PHE A 304 -11.73 -22.41 0.33
N VAL A 305 -12.18 -23.48 1.01
CA VAL A 305 -11.49 -24.02 2.19
C VAL A 305 -10.11 -24.56 1.82
N GLU A 306 -10.00 -25.33 0.73
CA GLU A 306 -8.73 -25.85 0.22
C GLU A 306 -7.73 -24.72 -0.13
N GLN A 307 -8.20 -23.64 -0.75
CA GLN A 307 -7.39 -22.44 -1.05
C GLN A 307 -6.95 -21.73 0.23
N ALA A 308 -7.81 -21.62 1.25
CA ALA A 308 -7.45 -21.04 2.53
C ALA A 308 -6.32 -21.84 3.21
N GLU A 309 -6.44 -23.16 3.27
CA GLU A 309 -5.41 -24.03 3.83
C GLU A 309 -4.09 -23.95 3.05
N ALA A 310 -4.17 -23.97 1.73
CA ALA A 310 -3.01 -23.85 0.87
C ALA A 310 -2.32 -22.49 1.08
N GLY A 311 -3.07 -21.40 1.14
CA GLY A 311 -2.54 -20.05 1.40
C GLY A 311 -1.81 -19.96 2.74
N ALA A 312 -2.40 -20.50 3.82
CA ALA A 312 -1.77 -20.52 5.14
C ALA A 312 -0.45 -21.31 5.12
N ARG A 313 -0.46 -22.51 4.53
CA ARG A 313 0.72 -23.39 4.43
C ARG A 313 1.84 -22.77 3.60
N ASP A 314 1.52 -22.33 2.39
CA ASP A 314 2.49 -21.84 1.43
C ASP A 314 3.04 -20.46 1.85
N GLY A 315 2.17 -19.63 2.45
CA GLY A 315 2.58 -18.36 3.03
C GLY A 315 3.53 -18.52 4.24
N LEU A 316 3.27 -19.49 5.11
CA LEU A 316 4.16 -19.81 6.22
C LEU A 316 5.52 -20.30 5.70
N ALA A 317 5.54 -21.17 4.69
CA ALA A 317 6.76 -21.67 4.07
C ALA A 317 7.56 -20.53 3.41
N ALA A 318 6.89 -19.65 2.66
CA ALA A 318 7.52 -18.49 2.03
C ALA A 318 8.03 -17.46 3.08
N GLY A 319 7.27 -17.25 4.16
CA GLY A 319 7.63 -16.33 5.24
C GLY A 319 8.87 -16.74 6.04
N ARG A 320 9.20 -18.03 6.09
CA ARG A 320 10.46 -18.54 6.66
C ARG A 320 11.68 -18.19 5.81
N GLY A 321 11.49 -17.89 4.53
CA GLY A 321 12.54 -17.45 3.63
C GLY A 321 13.00 -16.03 3.92
N PRO A 322 14.12 -15.60 3.31
CA PRO A 322 14.57 -14.22 3.42
C PRO A 322 13.56 -13.28 2.75
N ARG A 323 13.38 -12.08 3.32
CA ARG A 323 12.64 -11.02 2.64
C ARG A 323 13.32 -10.70 1.31
N LEU A 324 12.52 -10.60 0.27
CA LEU A 324 13.01 -10.14 -1.02
C LEU A 324 13.25 -8.63 -0.96
N VAL A 325 14.46 -8.24 -1.33
CA VAL A 325 14.90 -6.83 -1.35
C VAL A 325 14.76 -6.29 -2.77
N THR A 326 14.15 -5.10 -2.89
CA THR A 326 14.11 -4.36 -4.14
C THR A 326 14.98 -3.12 -4.02
N VAL A 327 16.09 -3.08 -4.76
CA VAL A 327 16.92 -1.87 -4.81
C VAL A 327 16.16 -0.77 -5.54
N ILE A 328 15.83 0.29 -4.82
CA ILE A 328 15.19 1.48 -5.39
C ILE A 328 16.30 2.40 -5.92
N PRO A 329 16.38 2.63 -7.23
CA PRO A 329 17.42 3.46 -7.82
C PRO A 329 17.25 4.93 -7.44
N ASP A 330 18.28 5.74 -7.67
CA ASP A 330 18.15 7.19 -7.58
C ASP A 330 17.14 7.72 -8.59
N PRO A 331 16.38 8.79 -8.23
CA PRO A 331 15.33 9.28 -9.09
C PRO A 331 15.88 9.79 -10.43
N PRO A 332 15.31 9.38 -11.56
CA PRO A 332 15.65 9.92 -12.87
C PRO A 332 15.06 11.33 -13.05
N ARG A 333 15.52 12.30 -12.25
CA ARG A 333 14.97 13.66 -12.16
C ARG A 333 14.85 14.37 -13.51
N HIS A 334 15.75 14.06 -14.46
CA HIS A 334 15.70 14.59 -15.82
C HIS A 334 14.53 14.08 -16.65
N LEU A 335 13.87 13.03 -16.18
CA LEU A 335 12.67 12.45 -16.80
C LEU A 335 11.38 12.97 -16.17
N PHE A 336 11.44 13.84 -15.15
CA PHE A 336 10.22 14.40 -14.55
C PHE A 336 9.40 15.17 -15.59
N ARG A 337 8.15 14.80 -15.76
CA ARG A 337 7.21 15.42 -16.70
C ARG A 337 5.92 15.76 -15.97
N PRO A 338 5.62 17.06 -15.78
CA PRO A 338 4.35 17.46 -15.16
C PRO A 338 3.16 16.88 -15.92
N TYR A 339 2.24 16.26 -15.18
CA TYR A 339 0.98 15.77 -15.70
C TYR A 339 0.00 16.93 -15.85
N ARG A 340 -0.70 17.00 -17.01
CA ARG A 340 -1.61 18.09 -17.34
C ARG A 340 -2.90 17.57 -17.98
#